data_fcdc173ba33e4ea456322b8648db2ff5
#
_entry.id   fcdc173ba33e4ea456322b8648db2ff5
#
_cell.length_a   1.000
_cell.length_b   1.000
_cell.length_c   1.000
_cell.angle_alpha   90.00
_cell.angle_beta   90.00
_cell.angle_gamma   90.00
#
_symmetry.space_group_name_H-M   'P 1'
#
loop_
_entity.id
_entity.type
_entity.pdbx_description
1 polymer ?
#
loop_
_entity_poly.entity_id
_entity_poly.type
_entity_poly.pdbx_seq_one_letter_code
_entity_poly.pdbx_strand_id
1 'polypeptide(L)'
;MPSSVATKKQRGSALLQVVWILVALLVIAAVGYHFLTHYQESHVAFATPYQAVLLTNGAVYFGHLQDYGSAHPVLVDAYYIVTESDPSTKQTSNVLVKRGKELHAPDRMYLNPAQILLVEPVGTTSKVAQLIEQAK
;
A
#
# COMPACT_ATOMS: atom_id res chain seq x y z
N MET A 1 -53.84 9.56 -58.11
CA MET A 1 -52.47 10.08 -57.93
C MET A 1 -52.07 9.94 -56.47
N PRO A 2 -51.15 9.03 -56.11
CA PRO A 2 -50.62 8.99 -54.75
C PRO A 2 -49.30 9.79 -54.69
N SER A 3 -49.26 10.73 -53.82
CA SER A 3 -48.10 11.57 -53.47
C SER A 3 -47.04 10.78 -52.71
N SER A 4 -45.82 10.77 -53.24
CA SER A 4 -44.66 10.18 -52.59
C SER A 4 -44.27 11.05 -51.39
N VAL A 5 -44.38 10.52 -50.20
CA VAL A 5 -43.81 11.12 -48.98
C VAL A 5 -42.38 10.71 -48.87
N ALA A 6 -41.46 11.68 -49.01
CA ALA A 6 -40.02 11.50 -48.98
C ALA A 6 -39.54 11.17 -47.54
N THR A 7 -38.98 9.99 -47.37
CA THR A 7 -38.27 9.54 -46.20
C THR A 7 -36.87 10.19 -46.11
N LYS A 8 -36.77 11.41 -45.59
CA LYS A 8 -35.51 12.16 -45.47
C LYS A 8 -35.04 12.37 -44.01
N LYS A 9 -35.57 11.63 -43.02
CA LYS A 9 -35.32 11.91 -41.59
C LYS A 9 -34.47 10.88 -40.85
N GLN A 10 -33.90 9.85 -41.50
CA GLN A 10 -33.22 8.75 -40.79
C GLN A 10 -31.68 8.79 -40.79
N ARG A 11 -31.05 9.62 -41.59
CA ARG A 11 -29.58 9.67 -41.64
C ARG A 11 -28.94 10.50 -40.53
N GLY A 12 -29.64 11.48 -39.97
CA GLY A 12 -29.11 12.32 -38.87
C GLY A 12 -29.06 11.59 -37.52
N SER A 13 -30.00 10.68 -37.26
CA SER A 13 -30.06 9.95 -36.00
C SER A 13 -28.97 8.88 -35.86
N ALA A 14 -28.61 8.22 -36.96
CA ALA A 14 -27.56 7.19 -36.96
C ALA A 14 -26.17 7.82 -36.71
N LEU A 15 -25.87 8.95 -37.34
CA LEU A 15 -24.62 9.69 -37.10
C LEU A 15 -24.53 10.17 -35.65
N LEU A 16 -25.61 10.69 -35.08
CA LEU A 16 -25.66 11.11 -33.68
C LEU A 16 -25.44 9.94 -32.72
N GLN A 17 -26.04 8.78 -32.99
CA GLN A 17 -25.81 7.56 -32.21
C GLN A 17 -24.35 7.09 -32.26
N VAL A 18 -23.72 7.08 -33.43
CA VAL A 18 -22.30 6.72 -33.57
C VAL A 18 -21.40 7.70 -32.77
N VAL A 19 -21.68 8.98 -32.82
CA VAL A 19 -20.93 9.98 -32.03
C VAL A 19 -21.06 9.71 -30.52
N TRP A 20 -22.27 9.42 -30.03
CA TRP A 20 -22.48 9.11 -28.61
C TRP A 20 -21.79 7.81 -28.19
N ILE A 21 -21.74 6.79 -29.05
CA ILE A 21 -21.01 5.55 -28.79
C ILE A 21 -19.51 5.82 -28.70
N LEU A 22 -18.95 6.62 -29.60
CA LEU A 22 -17.53 6.99 -29.58
C LEU A 22 -17.17 7.80 -28.33
N VAL A 23 -18.01 8.74 -27.92
CA VAL A 23 -17.82 9.51 -26.69
C VAL A 23 -17.88 8.60 -25.47
N ALA A 24 -18.83 7.67 -25.42
CA ALA A 24 -18.94 6.70 -24.31
C ALA A 24 -17.69 5.80 -24.22
N LEU A 25 -17.18 5.31 -25.35
CA LEU A 25 -15.95 4.50 -25.40
C LEU A 25 -14.71 5.31 -24.93
N LEU A 26 -14.60 6.58 -25.33
CA LEU A 26 -13.54 7.47 -24.88
C LEU A 26 -13.58 7.71 -23.37
N VAL A 27 -14.76 7.93 -22.81
CA VAL A 27 -14.95 8.09 -21.34
C VAL A 27 -14.56 6.82 -20.60
N ILE A 28 -15.00 5.65 -21.08
CA ILE A 28 -14.66 4.35 -20.47
C ILE A 28 -13.13 4.13 -20.52
N ALA A 29 -12.51 4.41 -21.66
CA ALA A 29 -11.05 4.30 -21.80
C ALA A 29 -10.29 5.27 -20.87
N ALA A 30 -10.74 6.50 -20.74
CA ALA A 30 -10.13 7.49 -19.85
C ALA A 30 -10.29 7.10 -18.37
N VAL A 31 -11.46 6.63 -17.96
CA VAL A 31 -11.70 6.14 -16.59
C VAL A 31 -10.88 4.88 -16.31
N GLY A 32 -10.82 3.94 -17.25
CA GLY A 32 -9.99 2.73 -17.14
C GLY A 32 -8.51 3.07 -17.02
N TYR A 33 -8.01 3.98 -17.85
CA TYR A 33 -6.62 4.46 -17.78
C TYR A 33 -6.32 5.13 -16.44
N HIS A 34 -7.20 6.00 -15.97
CA HIS A 34 -7.03 6.68 -14.67
C HIS A 34 -7.04 5.67 -13.51
N PHE A 35 -7.92 4.66 -13.57
CA PHE A 35 -7.97 3.62 -12.54
C PHE A 35 -6.70 2.76 -12.54
N LEU A 36 -6.19 2.37 -13.71
CA LEU A 36 -4.95 1.59 -13.83
C LEU A 36 -3.73 2.35 -13.37
N THR A 37 -3.60 3.63 -13.70
CA THR A 37 -2.47 4.46 -13.24
C THR A 37 -2.50 4.66 -11.73
N HIS A 38 -3.67 4.94 -11.16
CA HIS A 38 -3.82 5.08 -9.71
C HIS A 38 -3.55 3.78 -8.95
N TYR A 39 -3.88 2.62 -9.56
CA TYR A 39 -3.60 1.32 -8.95
C TYR A 39 -2.11 0.97 -8.94
N GLN A 40 -1.38 1.36 -10.00
CA GLN A 40 0.06 1.12 -10.09
C GLN A 40 0.89 2.03 -9.17
N GLU A 41 0.46 3.27 -8.93
CA GLU A 41 1.14 4.18 -8.01
C GLU A 41 1.01 3.76 -6.53
N SER A 42 0.04 2.89 -6.22
CA SER A 42 -0.23 2.43 -4.85
C SER A 42 0.65 1.27 -4.38
N HIS A 43 1.44 0.64 -5.26
CA HIS A 43 2.24 -0.52 -4.91
C HIS A 43 3.74 -0.23 -5.06
N VAL A 44 4.35 0.26 -3.98
CA VAL A 44 5.81 0.40 -3.90
C VAL A 44 6.41 -0.99 -3.65
N ALA A 45 7.21 -1.48 -4.62
CA ALA A 45 7.99 -2.69 -4.43
C ALA A 45 9.29 -2.37 -3.68
N PHE A 46 9.46 -2.93 -2.50
CA PHE A 46 10.69 -2.77 -1.72
C PHE A 46 11.78 -3.74 -2.18
N ALA A 47 13.02 -3.24 -2.23
CA ALA A 47 14.18 -4.05 -2.65
C ALA A 47 14.62 -5.07 -1.58
N THR A 48 14.22 -4.89 -0.33
CA THR A 48 14.57 -5.76 0.80
C THR A 48 13.32 -6.40 1.41
N PRO A 49 13.42 -7.60 1.97
CA PRO A 49 12.26 -8.28 2.57
C PRO A 49 11.70 -7.54 3.79
N TYR A 50 12.56 -6.88 4.58
CA TYR A 50 12.15 -6.14 5.77
C TYR A 50 12.30 -4.63 5.57
N GLN A 51 11.38 -3.87 6.12
CA GLN A 51 11.39 -2.41 6.19
C GLN A 51 11.37 -1.94 7.64
N ALA A 52 12.04 -0.84 7.91
CA ALA A 52 11.90 -0.07 9.13
C ALA A 52 10.82 0.99 8.89
N VAL A 53 9.81 1.02 9.73
CA VAL A 53 8.71 1.99 9.68
C VAL A 53 8.81 2.87 10.92
N LEU A 54 9.18 4.14 10.71
CA LEU A 54 9.20 5.15 11.77
C LEU A 54 7.85 5.86 11.80
N LEU A 55 7.25 5.89 12.98
CA LEU A 55 5.99 6.59 13.21
C LEU A 55 6.23 7.98 13.80
N THR A 56 5.25 8.87 13.64
CA THR A 56 5.32 10.27 14.14
C THR A 56 5.46 10.39 15.65
N ASN A 57 5.09 9.34 16.42
CA ASN A 57 5.30 9.26 17.87
C ASN A 57 6.70 8.77 18.26
N GLY A 58 7.62 8.58 17.29
CA GLY A 58 8.98 8.08 17.50
C GLY A 58 9.11 6.56 17.61
N ALA A 59 8.02 5.80 17.54
CA ALA A 59 8.10 4.34 17.54
C ALA A 59 8.65 3.82 16.20
N VAL A 60 9.55 2.83 16.27
CA VAL A 60 10.11 2.15 15.10
C VAL A 60 9.72 0.69 15.13
N TYR A 61 9.16 0.22 14.04
CA TYR A 61 8.84 -1.18 13.81
C TYR A 61 9.59 -1.71 12.60
N PHE A 62 9.98 -2.98 12.64
CA PHE A 62 10.64 -3.68 11.55
C PHE A 62 9.74 -4.83 11.11
N GLY A 63 9.52 -5.01 9.81
CA GLY A 63 8.64 -6.07 9.32
C GLY A 63 8.52 -6.04 7.80
N HIS A 64 7.67 -6.92 7.28
CA HIS A 64 7.27 -6.89 5.87
C HIS A 64 6.15 -5.88 5.67
N LEU A 65 6.45 -4.74 5.07
CA LEU A 65 5.45 -3.71 4.76
C LEU A 65 4.76 -4.04 3.45
N GLN A 66 3.46 -4.24 3.51
CA GLN A 66 2.59 -4.52 2.39
C GLN A 66 1.65 -3.33 2.12
N ASP A 67 1.19 -3.20 0.88
CA ASP A 67 0.22 -2.20 0.45
C ASP A 67 0.61 -0.75 0.83
N TYR A 68 1.92 -0.45 0.82
CA TYR A 68 2.41 0.90 1.06
C TYR A 68 1.91 1.86 -0.03
N GLY A 69 1.28 2.95 0.37
CA GLY A 69 0.56 3.88 -0.50
C GLY A 69 -0.96 3.67 -0.49
N SER A 70 -1.45 2.58 0.08
CA SER A 70 -2.89 2.36 0.29
C SER A 70 -3.43 3.14 1.50
N ALA A 71 -4.75 3.14 1.65
CA ALA A 71 -5.41 3.74 2.82
C ALA A 71 -5.05 3.05 4.14
N HIS A 72 -4.65 1.77 4.09
CA HIS A 72 -4.32 0.97 5.27
C HIS A 72 -3.12 0.06 4.97
N PRO A 73 -1.88 0.58 4.97
CA PRO A 73 -0.68 -0.26 4.85
C PRO A 73 -0.62 -1.29 5.98
N VAL A 74 -0.11 -2.46 5.67
CA VAL A 74 -0.06 -3.58 6.62
C VAL A 74 1.39 -3.96 6.89
N LEU A 75 1.77 -4.02 8.17
CA LEU A 75 3.07 -4.54 8.59
C LEU A 75 2.87 -5.93 9.18
N VAL A 76 3.44 -6.96 8.55
CA VAL A 76 3.43 -8.34 9.01
C VAL A 76 4.80 -8.76 9.52
N ASP A 77 4.85 -9.79 10.35
CA ASP A 77 6.07 -10.21 11.05
C ASP A 77 6.79 -9.03 11.71
N ALA A 78 6.04 -8.27 12.51
CA ALA A 78 6.51 -7.03 13.09
C ALA A 78 7.41 -7.27 14.31
N TYR A 79 8.52 -6.54 14.35
CA TYR A 79 9.48 -6.50 15.45
C TYR A 79 9.65 -5.06 15.92
N TYR A 80 10.06 -4.89 17.15
CA TYR A 80 10.46 -3.59 17.72
C TYR A 80 11.61 -3.77 18.71
N ILE A 81 12.30 -2.68 19.02
CA ILE A 81 13.42 -2.70 19.94
C ILE A 81 12.95 -2.22 21.31
N VAL A 82 13.30 -3.00 22.33
CA VAL A 82 13.15 -2.62 23.74
C VAL A 82 14.53 -2.42 24.34
N THR A 83 14.72 -1.31 25.02
CA THR A 83 15.95 -1.10 25.80
C THR A 83 15.73 -1.68 27.20
N GLU A 84 16.47 -2.71 27.53
CA GLU A 84 16.47 -3.31 28.86
C GLU A 84 17.69 -2.80 29.65
N SER A 85 17.50 -2.48 30.90
CA SER A 85 18.55 -2.09 31.84
C SER A 85 18.74 -3.18 32.90
N ASP A 86 19.95 -3.69 33.01
CA ASP A 86 20.30 -4.61 34.09
C ASP A 86 20.43 -3.81 35.41
N PRO A 87 19.58 -4.10 36.39
CA PRO A 87 19.58 -3.36 37.65
C PRO A 87 20.85 -3.55 38.48
N SER A 88 21.62 -4.64 38.26
CA SER A 88 22.85 -4.96 39.00
C SER A 88 24.08 -4.29 38.39
N THR A 89 24.18 -4.25 37.05
CA THR A 89 25.35 -3.72 36.33
C THR A 89 25.12 -2.32 35.76
N LYS A 90 23.86 -1.83 35.75
CA LYS A 90 23.43 -0.57 35.11
C LYS A 90 23.76 -0.54 33.60
N GLN A 91 24.06 -1.68 32.99
CA GLN A 91 24.26 -1.78 31.57
C GLN A 91 22.89 -1.81 30.85
N THR A 92 22.82 -1.10 29.74
CA THR A 92 21.65 -1.11 28.87
C THR A 92 21.91 -1.99 27.65
N SER A 93 20.95 -2.82 27.30
CA SER A 93 20.97 -3.62 26.10
C SER A 93 19.71 -3.40 25.28
N ASN A 94 19.88 -3.40 23.96
CA ASN A 94 18.75 -3.33 23.03
C ASN A 94 18.37 -4.75 22.60
N VAL A 95 17.14 -5.13 22.90
CA VAL A 95 16.58 -6.45 22.59
C VAL A 95 15.54 -6.27 21.49
N LEU A 96 15.65 -7.07 20.43
CA LEU A 96 14.61 -7.15 19.39
C LEU A 96 13.50 -8.08 19.85
N VAL A 97 12.29 -7.57 19.89
CA VAL A 97 11.09 -8.31 20.33
C VAL A 97 10.15 -8.50 19.14
N LYS A 98 9.74 -9.75 18.91
CA LYS A 98 8.70 -10.07 17.93
C LYS A 98 7.32 -9.79 18.52
N ARG A 99 6.48 -9.07 17.78
CA ARG A 99 5.06 -8.91 18.11
C ARG A 99 4.30 -10.23 17.95
N GLY A 100 3.16 -10.34 18.63
CA GLY A 100 2.33 -11.53 18.60
C GLY A 100 2.29 -12.28 19.94
N LYS A 101 3.12 -11.88 20.93
CA LYS A 101 3.12 -12.41 22.29
C LYS A 101 2.29 -11.60 23.28
N GLU A 102 1.72 -10.49 22.82
CA GLU A 102 0.79 -9.67 23.59
C GLU A 102 -0.53 -10.43 23.86
N LEU A 103 -1.30 -10.02 24.86
CA LEU A 103 -2.54 -10.68 25.26
C LEU A 103 -3.57 -10.84 24.12
N HIS A 104 -3.57 -9.93 23.15
CA HIS A 104 -4.44 -9.98 21.97
C HIS A 104 -3.79 -10.67 20.77
N ALA A 105 -2.55 -11.17 20.90
CA ALA A 105 -1.79 -11.99 19.94
C ALA A 105 -1.88 -11.48 18.48
N PRO A 106 -1.48 -10.23 18.17
CA PRO A 106 -1.62 -9.67 16.83
C PRO A 106 -0.66 -10.37 15.85
N ASP A 107 -1.18 -10.81 14.70
CA ASP A 107 -0.40 -11.40 13.61
C ASP A 107 0.11 -10.32 12.63
N ARG A 108 -0.52 -9.16 12.62
CA ARG A 108 -0.22 -8.02 11.75
C ARG A 108 -0.62 -6.69 12.37
N MET A 109 -0.11 -5.61 11.81
CA MET A 109 -0.46 -4.25 12.19
C MET A 109 -1.03 -3.51 10.99
N TYR A 110 -2.25 -2.97 11.10
CA TYR A 110 -2.79 -2.02 10.15
C TYR A 110 -2.33 -0.62 10.54
N LEU A 111 -1.63 0.02 9.64
CA LEU A 111 -1.04 1.33 9.91
C LEU A 111 -1.93 2.46 9.39
N ASN A 112 -1.94 3.58 10.10
CA ASN A 112 -2.49 4.81 9.56
C ASN A 112 -1.38 5.52 8.74
N PRO A 113 -1.55 5.73 7.42
CA PRO A 113 -0.52 6.37 6.59
C PRO A 113 -0.10 7.74 7.11
N ALA A 114 -1.03 8.51 7.69
CA ALA A 114 -0.74 9.83 8.27
C ALA A 114 0.20 9.78 9.49
N GLN A 115 0.41 8.60 10.08
CA GLN A 115 1.32 8.39 11.20
C GLN A 115 2.68 7.82 10.78
N ILE A 116 2.87 7.47 9.52
CA ILE A 116 4.16 7.02 8.98
C ILE A 116 4.99 8.24 8.63
N LEU A 117 6.09 8.44 9.35
CA LEU A 117 7.02 9.53 9.09
C LEU A 117 7.98 9.19 7.94
N LEU A 118 8.55 7.99 7.97
CA LEU A 118 9.40 7.47 6.91
C LEU A 118 9.42 5.93 6.91
N VAL A 119 9.80 5.36 5.77
CA VAL A 119 10.03 3.94 5.59
C VAL A 119 11.41 3.75 4.99
N GLU A 120 12.23 2.89 5.59
CA GLU A 120 13.58 2.60 5.15
C GLU A 120 13.76 1.10 4.90
N PRO A 121 14.53 0.69 3.87
CA PRO A 121 14.88 -0.71 3.69
C PRO A 121 15.82 -1.18 4.80
N VAL A 122 15.55 -2.35 5.37
CA VAL A 122 16.49 -3.01 6.29
C VAL A 122 17.51 -3.77 5.45
N GLY A 123 18.77 -3.34 5.50
CA GLY A 123 19.84 -4.01 4.78
C GLY A 123 20.01 -5.46 5.23
N THR A 124 20.21 -6.38 4.29
CA THR A 124 20.29 -7.83 4.55
C THR A 124 21.44 -8.22 5.49
N THR A 125 22.48 -7.42 5.56
CA THR A 125 23.64 -7.62 6.46
C THR A 125 23.57 -6.80 7.74
N SER A 126 22.48 -6.05 7.94
CA SER A 126 22.32 -5.21 9.13
C SER A 126 22.20 -6.05 10.41
N LYS A 127 22.50 -5.43 11.55
CA LYS A 127 22.33 -6.09 12.85
C LYS A 127 20.86 -6.46 13.10
N VAL A 128 19.91 -5.63 12.66
CA VAL A 128 18.48 -5.91 12.76
C VAL A 128 18.11 -7.16 11.95
N ALA A 129 18.58 -7.28 10.70
CA ALA A 129 18.33 -8.46 9.88
C ALA A 129 18.88 -9.74 10.54
N GLN A 130 20.09 -9.69 11.10
CA GLN A 130 20.68 -10.82 11.82
C GLN A 130 19.85 -11.21 13.06
N LEU A 131 19.38 -10.24 13.83
CA LEU A 131 18.53 -10.50 15.00
C LEU A 131 17.16 -11.06 14.62
N ILE A 132 16.56 -10.59 13.52
CA ILE A 132 15.31 -11.15 12.99
C ILE A 132 15.50 -12.63 12.62
N GLU A 133 16.59 -12.99 11.94
CA GLU A 133 16.85 -14.39 11.57
C GLU A 133 17.04 -15.28 12.81
N GLN A 134 17.60 -14.77 13.88
CA GLN A 134 17.77 -15.50 15.14
C GLN A 134 16.46 -15.64 15.94
N ALA A 135 15.48 -14.76 15.68
CA ALA A 135 14.19 -14.72 16.40
C ALA A 135 13.07 -15.49 15.70
N LYS A 136 13.33 -16.07 14.52
CA LYS A 136 12.37 -16.92 13.79
C LYS A 136 12.23 -18.28 14.45
#